data_0328d6b5d72a0fb90518e7db0454de57
#
_entry.id   0328d6b5d72a0fb90518e7db0454de57
#
_cell.length_a   1.000
_cell.length_b   1.000
_cell.length_c   1.000
_cell.angle_alpha   90.00
_cell.angle_beta   90.00
_cell.angle_gamma   90.00
#
_symmetry.space_group_name_H-M   'P 1'
#
loop_
_entity.id
_entity.type
_entity.pdbx_description
1 polymer ?
#
loop_
_entity_poly.entity_id
_entity_poly.type
_entity_poly.pdbx_seq_one_letter_code
_entity_poly.pdbx_strand_id
1 'polypeptide(L)'
;MALLVRAALLGAALGPACAAVHFREEFTDGVNWQRRWLNSQYKPDLGKFKLTAGKFYGDPVKDKGLQTCENSKFYAISSRFKPFNNKGKTLVIQYTVKHEQKIDCGGGYIKLFSSNLDQKNMSSDSPYYIMFGPDICGSETKKVHVILNYKNKLYPIKKQIRCKVDGFTHLYTLILRSDQTYKVKIDNEMIESGNLEDDWDFLPPRKINDPTVKKPQDWDDIAQINDPNDVKPEDWDEPEHIPDTSAARSKDWNNATDGEWRHPMIKNPLYRVRAGTIFDNFLITDDEEYAEDFGYETWGETKDPEKVMNIKQTEEEKKRERAEEEKHFRERLNEKVEKKKESGKNKLRRNTVQKEEL
;
A
#
# COMPACT_ATOMS: atom_id res chain seq x y z
N MET A 1 -38.34 -71.28 9.27
CA MET A 1 -38.70 -69.86 9.54
C MET A 1 -37.38 -69.12 9.80
N ALA A 2 -36.89 -68.39 8.79
CA ALA A 2 -35.69 -67.58 8.89
C ALA A 2 -36.11 -66.11 8.93
N LEU A 3 -35.83 -65.40 10.00
CA LEU A 3 -36.11 -63.97 10.21
C LEU A 3 -34.96 -63.18 9.58
N LEU A 4 -35.23 -62.46 8.48
CA LEU A 4 -34.35 -61.49 7.87
C LEU A 4 -34.49 -60.16 8.64
N VAL A 5 -33.46 -59.76 9.41
CA VAL A 5 -33.34 -58.45 10.00
C VAL A 5 -32.72 -57.53 8.95
N ARG A 6 -33.53 -56.62 8.38
CA ARG A 6 -33.02 -55.51 7.55
C ARG A 6 -32.50 -54.41 8.43
N ALA A 7 -31.18 -54.21 8.45
CA ALA A 7 -30.54 -53.03 9.04
C ALA A 7 -30.70 -51.87 8.08
N ALA A 8 -31.52 -50.86 8.46
CA ALA A 8 -31.59 -49.59 7.75
C ALA A 8 -30.39 -48.72 8.15
N LEU A 9 -29.44 -48.56 7.21
CA LEU A 9 -28.40 -47.55 7.31
C LEU A 9 -29.06 -46.19 7.10
N LEU A 10 -29.26 -45.43 8.17
CA LEU A 10 -29.50 -43.99 8.10
C LEU A 10 -28.20 -43.32 7.67
N GLY A 11 -28.07 -43.06 6.36
CA GLY A 11 -27.07 -42.12 5.84
C GLY A 11 -27.47 -40.70 6.30
N ALA A 12 -26.77 -40.16 7.28
CA ALA A 12 -26.83 -38.73 7.56
C ALA A 12 -26.30 -38.01 6.33
N ALA A 13 -27.18 -37.43 5.51
CA ALA A 13 -26.81 -36.47 4.49
C ALA A 13 -26.23 -35.26 5.22
N LEU A 14 -24.90 -35.12 5.25
CA LEU A 14 -24.24 -33.87 5.57
C LEU A 14 -24.65 -32.91 4.44
N GLY A 15 -25.62 -32.05 4.72
CA GLY A 15 -25.91 -30.92 3.84
C GLY A 15 -24.65 -30.06 3.68
N PRO A 16 -24.49 -29.35 2.56
CA PRO A 16 -23.35 -28.47 2.37
C PRO A 16 -23.27 -27.51 3.57
N ALA A 17 -22.12 -27.53 4.25
CA ALA A 17 -21.87 -26.58 5.32
C ALA A 17 -21.89 -25.19 4.71
N CYS A 18 -22.87 -24.35 5.11
CA CYS A 18 -22.96 -22.97 4.64
C CYS A 18 -21.72 -22.22 5.11
N ALA A 19 -21.05 -21.52 4.20
CA ALA A 19 -19.91 -20.68 4.49
C ALA A 19 -20.23 -19.71 5.64
N ALA A 20 -19.37 -19.68 6.69
CA ALA A 20 -19.54 -18.72 7.76
C ALA A 20 -18.81 -17.41 7.40
N VAL A 21 -19.55 -16.43 6.93
CA VAL A 21 -19.04 -15.08 6.69
C VAL A 21 -19.02 -14.32 8.01
N HIS A 22 -17.81 -14.00 8.48
CA HIS A 22 -17.59 -13.28 9.73
C HIS A 22 -17.60 -11.75 9.52
N PHE A 23 -17.08 -11.29 8.38
CA PHE A 23 -17.07 -9.89 7.98
C PHE A 23 -17.09 -9.76 6.45
N ARG A 24 -17.88 -8.84 5.94
CA ARG A 24 -17.93 -8.46 4.52
C ARG A 24 -18.20 -6.97 4.40
N GLU A 25 -17.42 -6.26 3.59
CA GLU A 25 -17.57 -4.83 3.35
C GLU A 25 -17.17 -4.49 1.91
N GLU A 26 -18.09 -3.85 1.18
CA GLU A 26 -17.94 -3.43 -0.23
C GLU A 26 -18.26 -1.94 -0.41
N PHE A 27 -18.54 -1.21 0.65
CA PHE A 27 -18.85 0.23 0.65
C PHE A 27 -19.93 0.70 -0.34
N THR A 28 -20.85 -0.17 -0.70
CA THR A 28 -21.91 0.10 -1.71
C THR A 28 -23.05 0.97 -1.20
N ASP A 29 -23.11 1.25 0.11
CA ASP A 29 -24.18 1.99 0.79
C ASP A 29 -23.86 3.48 1.02
N GLY A 30 -22.92 4.04 0.25
CA GLY A 30 -22.58 5.45 0.26
C GLY A 30 -21.98 5.90 1.60
N VAL A 31 -22.47 6.96 2.20
CA VAL A 31 -21.91 7.56 3.43
C VAL A 31 -22.12 6.70 4.70
N ASN A 32 -22.92 5.64 4.65
CA ASN A 32 -23.21 4.83 5.82
C ASN A 32 -22.00 4.04 6.34
N TRP A 33 -20.93 3.88 5.54
CA TRP A 33 -19.68 3.28 6.00
C TRP A 33 -19.12 3.98 7.25
N GLN A 34 -19.32 5.30 7.42
CA GLN A 34 -18.85 6.08 8.57
C GLN A 34 -19.47 5.64 9.90
N ARG A 35 -20.57 4.88 9.88
CA ARG A 35 -21.18 4.31 11.09
C ARG A 35 -20.51 3.00 11.52
N ARG A 36 -19.85 2.32 10.58
CA ARG A 36 -19.19 1.02 10.80
C ARG A 36 -17.68 1.16 11.01
N TRP A 37 -17.07 2.17 10.39
CA TRP A 37 -15.64 2.41 10.43
C TRP A 37 -15.31 3.65 11.25
N LEU A 38 -14.45 3.44 12.26
CA LEU A 38 -14.03 4.49 13.19
C LEU A 38 -12.57 4.86 12.97
N ASN A 39 -12.31 6.14 12.69
CA ASN A 39 -10.94 6.66 12.64
C ASN A 39 -10.34 6.68 14.04
N SER A 40 -9.07 6.27 14.15
CA SER A 40 -8.32 6.43 15.38
C SER A 40 -8.13 7.92 15.69
N GLN A 41 -8.05 8.22 16.98
CA GLN A 41 -7.84 9.58 17.51
C GLN A 41 -6.58 9.66 18.38
N TYR A 42 -5.73 8.61 18.35
CA TYR A 42 -4.55 8.54 19.22
C TYR A 42 -3.51 9.63 18.92
N LYS A 43 -3.53 10.18 17.70
CA LYS A 43 -2.79 11.37 17.29
C LYS A 43 -3.70 12.35 16.55
N PRO A 44 -3.53 13.67 16.76
CA PRO A 44 -4.40 14.68 16.13
C PRO A 44 -4.15 14.86 14.64
N ASP A 45 -3.00 14.42 14.12
CA ASP A 45 -2.52 14.63 12.76
C ASP A 45 -2.66 13.41 11.85
N LEU A 46 -3.44 12.41 12.25
CA LEU A 46 -3.75 11.26 11.38
C LEU A 46 -4.50 11.71 10.11
N GLY A 47 -4.13 11.10 8.99
CA GLY A 47 -4.77 11.33 7.69
C GLY A 47 -6.21 10.79 7.66
N LYS A 48 -7.05 11.43 6.85
CA LYS A 48 -8.46 11.08 6.67
C LYS A 48 -8.65 10.21 5.44
N PHE A 49 -9.64 9.32 5.52
CA PHE A 49 -10.11 8.54 4.39
C PHE A 49 -11.31 9.21 3.72
N LYS A 50 -11.44 9.02 2.40
CA LYS A 50 -12.64 9.33 1.64
C LYS A 50 -13.10 8.10 0.86
N LEU A 51 -14.39 8.01 0.59
CA LEU A 51 -14.97 6.97 -0.27
C LEU A 51 -14.87 7.41 -1.74
N THR A 52 -14.21 6.62 -2.58
CA THR A 52 -14.03 6.92 -4.01
C THR A 52 -13.59 5.68 -4.79
N ALA A 53 -13.94 5.61 -6.07
CA ALA A 53 -13.39 4.63 -7.00
C ALA A 53 -12.01 5.02 -7.58
N GLY A 54 -11.51 6.22 -7.25
CA GLY A 54 -10.25 6.74 -7.75
C GLY A 54 -10.37 7.46 -9.09
N LYS A 55 -9.26 7.60 -9.79
CA LYS A 55 -9.17 8.29 -11.09
C LYS A 55 -9.61 7.41 -12.25
N PHE A 56 -9.36 6.12 -12.16
CA PHE A 56 -9.76 5.11 -13.14
C PHE A 56 -10.29 3.88 -12.39
N TYR A 57 -11.27 3.22 -12.93
CA TYR A 57 -12.02 2.13 -12.30
C TYR A 57 -12.73 1.29 -13.36
N GLY A 58 -13.18 0.10 -12.98
CA GLY A 58 -14.03 -0.74 -13.82
C GLY A 58 -15.50 -0.36 -13.71
N ASP A 59 -15.96 -0.11 -12.47
CA ASP A 59 -17.32 0.30 -12.16
C ASP A 59 -17.33 1.45 -11.14
N PRO A 60 -18.04 2.57 -11.41
CA PRO A 60 -18.02 3.76 -10.53
C PRO A 60 -18.72 3.56 -9.19
N VAL A 61 -19.45 2.46 -9.00
CA VAL A 61 -20.17 2.13 -7.77
C VAL A 61 -19.50 0.97 -7.04
N LYS A 62 -19.20 -0.12 -7.76
CA LYS A 62 -18.59 -1.33 -7.19
C LYS A 62 -17.14 -1.10 -6.73
N ASP A 63 -16.37 -0.26 -7.42
CA ASP A 63 -14.94 -0.02 -7.10
C ASP A 63 -14.73 1.13 -6.08
N LYS A 64 -15.78 1.54 -5.37
CA LYS A 64 -15.64 2.53 -4.31
C LYS A 64 -15.05 1.91 -3.07
N GLY A 65 -13.86 2.35 -2.72
CA GLY A 65 -13.19 1.98 -1.48
C GLY A 65 -12.71 3.18 -0.67
N LEU A 66 -12.10 2.90 0.46
CA LEU A 66 -11.53 3.90 1.35
C LEU A 66 -10.16 4.34 0.83
N GLN A 67 -10.05 5.57 0.35
CA GLN A 67 -8.81 6.16 -0.15
C GLN A 67 -8.13 7.02 0.89
N THR A 68 -6.81 6.86 1.04
CA THR A 68 -5.94 7.81 1.75
C THR A 68 -5.84 9.12 0.98
N CYS A 69 -5.98 10.30 1.65
CA CYS A 69 -6.18 11.57 0.96
C CYS A 69 -5.02 12.56 1.08
N GLU A 70 -4.19 12.43 2.12
CA GLU A 70 -3.18 13.41 2.49
C GLU A 70 -1.79 12.80 2.44
N ASN A 71 -0.86 13.46 1.75
CA ASN A 71 0.52 13.00 1.69
C ASN A 71 1.22 13.09 3.05
N SER A 72 2.18 12.20 3.29
CA SER A 72 3.01 12.20 4.49
C SER A 72 2.21 12.17 5.79
N LYS A 73 1.14 11.36 5.83
CA LYS A 73 0.32 11.11 7.00
C LYS A 73 0.28 9.63 7.32
N PHE A 74 0.17 9.32 8.61
CA PHE A 74 -0.24 7.99 9.05
C PHE A 74 -1.76 7.89 9.04
N TYR A 75 -2.26 6.70 8.77
CA TYR A 75 -3.68 6.41 8.65
C TYR A 75 -4.04 5.26 9.57
N ALA A 76 -5.12 5.38 10.31
CA ALA A 76 -5.62 4.33 11.17
C ALA A 76 -7.15 4.40 11.25
N ILE A 77 -7.81 3.39 10.70
CA ILE A 77 -9.26 3.23 10.72
C ILE A 77 -9.61 1.78 11.04
N SER A 78 -10.69 1.54 11.74
CA SER A 78 -11.08 0.19 12.13
C SER A 78 -12.59 0.00 12.10
N SER A 79 -13.02 -1.23 11.80
CA SER A 79 -14.40 -1.67 11.90
C SER A 79 -14.53 -2.80 12.90
N ARG A 80 -15.63 -2.85 13.63
CA ARG A 80 -15.92 -3.88 14.61
C ARG A 80 -17.03 -4.79 14.07
N PHE A 81 -16.81 -6.07 14.21
CA PHE A 81 -17.78 -7.09 13.87
C PHE A 81 -17.94 -8.14 14.99
N LYS A 82 -18.86 -9.06 14.84
CA LYS A 82 -19.13 -10.08 15.86
C LYS A 82 -17.87 -10.93 16.12
N PRO A 83 -17.42 -11.06 17.37
CA PRO A 83 -16.29 -11.93 17.68
C PRO A 83 -16.54 -13.37 17.24
N PHE A 84 -15.51 -14.02 16.72
CA PHE A 84 -15.53 -15.40 16.30
C PHE A 84 -14.28 -16.14 16.77
N ASN A 85 -14.29 -17.46 16.64
CA ASN A 85 -13.17 -18.33 16.95
C ASN A 85 -12.97 -19.31 15.78
N ASN A 86 -11.76 -19.33 15.23
CA ASN A 86 -11.40 -20.21 14.12
C ASN A 86 -10.77 -21.54 14.55
N LYS A 87 -10.86 -21.92 15.84
CA LYS A 87 -10.31 -23.19 16.32
C LYS A 87 -10.90 -24.38 15.55
N GLY A 88 -10.03 -25.17 14.91
CA GLY A 88 -10.43 -26.32 14.11
C GLY A 88 -11.11 -25.97 12.78
N LYS A 89 -11.04 -24.71 12.34
CA LYS A 89 -11.60 -24.22 11.09
C LYS A 89 -10.54 -23.50 10.27
N THR A 90 -10.78 -23.38 8.96
CA THR A 90 -10.06 -22.49 8.08
C THR A 90 -10.38 -21.04 8.43
N LEU A 91 -9.42 -20.15 8.23
CA LEU A 91 -9.60 -18.71 8.27
C LEU A 91 -9.12 -18.14 6.96
N VAL A 92 -10.01 -17.45 6.25
CA VAL A 92 -9.69 -16.71 5.03
C VAL A 92 -9.84 -15.23 5.30
N ILE A 93 -8.82 -14.46 4.95
CA ILE A 93 -8.79 -13.00 5.01
C ILE A 93 -8.52 -12.49 3.61
N GLN A 94 -9.44 -11.72 3.06
CA GLN A 94 -9.35 -11.23 1.69
C GLN A 94 -9.74 -9.75 1.61
N TYR A 95 -9.11 -8.99 0.73
CA TYR A 95 -9.48 -7.62 0.41
C TYR A 95 -8.74 -7.15 -0.84
N THR A 96 -9.18 -6.05 -1.44
CA THR A 96 -8.51 -5.42 -2.57
C THR A 96 -7.74 -4.18 -2.14
N VAL A 97 -6.59 -3.98 -2.79
CA VAL A 97 -5.74 -2.79 -2.63
C VAL A 97 -5.37 -2.24 -4.00
N LYS A 98 -5.50 -0.92 -4.16
CA LYS A 98 -5.05 -0.20 -5.33
C LYS A 98 -4.10 0.92 -4.91
N HIS A 99 -2.89 0.92 -5.43
CA HIS A 99 -1.93 2.00 -5.25
C HIS A 99 -1.97 2.94 -6.47
N GLU A 100 -3.04 3.71 -6.61
CA GLU A 100 -3.31 4.57 -7.77
C GLU A 100 -2.23 5.65 -7.98
N GLN A 101 -1.59 6.08 -6.89
CA GLN A 101 -0.39 6.90 -6.92
C GLN A 101 0.82 6.01 -7.26
N LYS A 102 1.86 6.58 -7.88
CA LYS A 102 3.16 5.91 -7.88
C LYS A 102 3.68 5.95 -6.44
N ILE A 103 3.46 4.84 -5.71
CA ILE A 103 3.83 4.75 -4.30
C ILE A 103 5.33 4.55 -4.16
N ASP A 104 5.99 5.47 -3.47
CA ASP A 104 7.42 5.37 -3.15
C ASP A 104 7.62 4.68 -1.79
N CYS A 105 6.79 5.02 -0.79
CA CYS A 105 6.78 4.37 0.51
C CYS A 105 5.37 4.39 1.11
N GLY A 106 4.91 3.24 1.61
CA GLY A 106 3.64 3.13 2.31
C GLY A 106 3.12 1.70 2.36
N GLY A 107 2.39 1.38 3.42
CA GLY A 107 1.76 0.09 3.62
C GLY A 107 0.30 0.07 3.14
N GLY A 108 -0.09 -1.04 2.53
CA GLY A 108 -1.47 -1.33 2.17
C GLY A 108 -2.00 -2.57 2.91
N TYR A 109 -1.64 -2.74 4.17
CA TYR A 109 -1.96 -3.93 4.97
C TYR A 109 -3.12 -3.71 5.93
N ILE A 110 -3.74 -4.80 6.33
CA ILE A 110 -4.77 -4.86 7.37
C ILE A 110 -4.27 -5.60 8.59
N LYS A 111 -4.89 -5.33 9.74
CA LYS A 111 -4.62 -6.02 11.01
C LYS A 111 -5.92 -6.57 11.60
N LEU A 112 -5.90 -7.79 12.13
CA LEU A 112 -6.96 -8.35 12.94
C LEU A 112 -6.61 -8.22 14.43
N PHE A 113 -7.52 -7.64 15.18
CA PHE A 113 -7.37 -7.37 16.61
C PHE A 113 -8.30 -8.22 17.44
N SER A 114 -8.05 -8.24 18.74
CA SER A 114 -8.99 -8.83 19.67
C SER A 114 -10.25 -7.95 19.83
N SER A 115 -11.35 -8.56 20.28
CA SER A 115 -12.64 -7.88 20.44
C SER A 115 -12.64 -6.73 21.45
N ASN A 116 -11.64 -6.65 22.32
CA ASN A 116 -11.49 -5.60 23.35
C ASN A 116 -10.63 -4.41 22.89
N LEU A 117 -10.26 -4.32 21.59
CA LEU A 117 -9.52 -3.18 21.07
C LEU A 117 -10.25 -1.86 21.37
N ASP A 118 -9.54 -0.88 21.92
CA ASP A 118 -10.00 0.49 21.95
C ASP A 118 -9.74 1.13 20.57
N GLN A 119 -10.81 1.21 19.75
CA GLN A 119 -10.71 1.72 18.39
C GLN A 119 -10.30 3.19 18.33
N LYS A 120 -10.68 4.00 19.36
CA LYS A 120 -10.32 5.42 19.40
C LYS A 120 -8.83 5.64 19.65
N ASN A 121 -8.23 4.79 20.47
CA ASN A 121 -6.82 4.87 20.83
C ASN A 121 -5.97 3.84 20.07
N MET A 122 -6.48 3.27 18.97
CA MET A 122 -5.74 2.32 18.14
C MET A 122 -4.49 2.98 17.55
N SER A 123 -3.32 2.37 17.78
CA SER A 123 -2.01 2.84 17.32
C SER A 123 -1.21 1.73 16.66
N SER A 124 0.00 2.05 16.18
CA SER A 124 0.97 1.06 15.71
C SER A 124 1.27 -0.02 16.74
N ASP A 125 1.26 0.36 18.03
CA ASP A 125 1.65 -0.47 19.17
C ASP A 125 0.50 -1.31 19.73
N SER A 126 -0.74 -1.08 19.22
CA SER A 126 -1.90 -1.88 19.63
C SER A 126 -1.68 -3.37 19.30
N PRO A 127 -1.80 -4.29 20.28
CA PRO A 127 -1.59 -5.70 20.06
C PRO A 127 -2.57 -6.29 19.05
N TYR A 128 -2.07 -7.01 18.06
CA TYR A 128 -2.87 -7.64 17.01
C TYR A 128 -2.55 -9.13 16.87
N TYR A 129 -3.45 -9.89 16.27
CA TYR A 129 -3.25 -11.32 16.01
C TYR A 129 -2.60 -11.58 14.65
N ILE A 130 -3.05 -10.88 13.63
CA ILE A 130 -2.61 -11.06 12.24
C ILE A 130 -2.41 -9.70 11.60
N MET A 131 -1.31 -9.52 10.87
CA MET A 131 -1.09 -8.44 9.94
C MET A 131 -0.85 -9.05 8.56
N PHE A 132 -1.62 -8.60 7.57
CA PHE A 132 -1.57 -9.14 6.22
C PHE A 132 -1.70 -8.05 5.17
N GLY A 133 -0.85 -8.10 4.13
CA GLY A 133 -0.96 -7.28 2.94
C GLY A 133 0.34 -6.62 2.49
N PRO A 134 0.27 -5.83 1.40
CA PRO A 134 1.43 -5.24 0.76
C PRO A 134 2.08 -4.15 1.62
N ASP A 135 3.41 -4.10 1.54
CA ASP A 135 4.25 -3.04 2.08
C ASP A 135 5.32 -2.69 1.04
N ILE A 136 5.37 -1.42 0.69
CA ILE A 136 6.24 -0.88 -0.36
C ILE A 136 7.02 0.27 0.24
N CYS A 137 8.35 0.21 0.20
CA CYS A 137 9.20 1.34 0.58
C CYS A 137 10.52 1.27 -0.18
N GLY A 138 10.73 2.23 -1.06
CA GLY A 138 11.88 2.31 -1.93
C GLY A 138 12.01 1.14 -2.91
N SER A 139 13.23 0.84 -3.35
CA SER A 139 13.55 -0.26 -4.25
C SER A 139 13.52 -1.62 -3.55
N GLU A 140 13.87 -1.66 -2.27
CA GLU A 140 14.13 -2.87 -1.49
C GLU A 140 12.86 -3.53 -0.95
N THR A 141 11.93 -2.73 -0.41
CA THR A 141 10.73 -3.26 0.23
C THR A 141 9.56 -3.25 -0.73
N LYS A 142 9.23 -4.42 -1.30
CA LYS A 142 8.06 -4.67 -2.17
C LYS A 142 7.50 -6.05 -1.84
N LYS A 143 6.96 -6.20 -0.64
CA LYS A 143 6.57 -7.51 -0.11
C LYS A 143 5.18 -7.51 0.50
N VAL A 144 4.57 -8.69 0.55
CA VAL A 144 3.37 -8.96 1.33
C VAL A 144 3.79 -9.37 2.74
N HIS A 145 3.38 -8.61 3.73
CA HIS A 145 3.51 -9.02 5.12
C HIS A 145 2.50 -10.11 5.45
N VAL A 146 2.97 -11.16 6.12
CA VAL A 146 2.15 -12.12 6.86
C VAL A 146 2.79 -12.25 8.23
N ILE A 147 2.28 -11.49 9.20
CA ILE A 147 2.81 -11.49 10.57
C ILE A 147 1.75 -12.09 11.49
N LEU A 148 2.13 -13.09 12.23
CA LEU A 148 1.26 -13.80 13.17
C LEU A 148 1.72 -13.56 14.60
N ASN A 149 0.76 -13.38 15.51
CA ASN A 149 1.05 -13.31 16.94
C ASN A 149 0.93 -14.70 17.57
N TYR A 150 1.99 -15.13 18.21
CA TYR A 150 1.99 -16.35 19.02
C TYR A 150 2.59 -16.08 20.39
N LYS A 151 1.84 -16.36 21.45
CA LYS A 151 2.25 -16.11 22.83
C LYS A 151 2.73 -14.66 23.09
N ASN A 152 1.98 -13.69 22.57
CA ASN A 152 2.28 -12.25 22.65
C ASN A 152 3.59 -11.81 21.99
N LYS A 153 4.12 -12.63 21.08
CA LYS A 153 5.27 -12.27 20.23
C LYS A 153 4.85 -12.31 18.76
N LEU A 154 5.31 -11.32 18.01
CA LEU A 154 5.04 -11.22 16.58
C LEU A 154 6.11 -11.97 15.79
N TYR A 155 5.66 -12.79 14.86
CA TYR A 155 6.51 -13.57 13.98
C TYR A 155 6.15 -13.26 12.52
N PRO A 156 7.02 -12.61 11.78
CA PRO A 156 6.86 -12.45 10.34
C PRO A 156 7.15 -13.78 9.61
N ILE A 157 6.51 -13.97 8.47
CA ILE A 157 6.86 -15.06 7.57
C ILE A 157 8.32 -14.92 7.11
N LYS A 158 9.05 -16.04 7.04
CA LYS A 158 10.45 -16.06 6.57
C LYS A 158 10.58 -15.90 5.04
N LYS A 159 9.56 -16.33 4.30
CA LYS A 159 9.54 -16.25 2.85
C LYS A 159 9.26 -14.83 2.37
N GLN A 160 9.92 -14.44 1.29
CA GLN A 160 9.65 -13.16 0.62
C GLN A 160 8.56 -13.32 -0.43
N ILE A 161 7.39 -12.78 -0.17
CA ILE A 161 6.24 -12.76 -1.07
C ILE A 161 6.18 -11.38 -1.71
N ARG A 162 6.44 -11.30 -3.01
CA ARG A 162 6.46 -10.03 -3.74
C ARG A 162 5.05 -9.50 -3.96
N CYS A 163 4.81 -8.23 -3.66
CA CYS A 163 3.54 -7.57 -3.95
C CYS A 163 3.51 -6.94 -5.35
N LYS A 164 2.30 -6.58 -5.82
CA LYS A 164 2.08 -5.84 -7.06
C LYS A 164 2.32 -4.34 -6.86
N VAL A 165 2.85 -3.65 -7.87
CA VAL A 165 3.25 -2.23 -7.79
C VAL A 165 2.84 -1.42 -9.04
N ASP A 166 1.94 -1.95 -9.87
CA ASP A 166 1.57 -1.39 -11.18
C ASP A 166 0.49 -0.31 -11.12
N GLY A 167 -0.07 -0.04 -9.96
CA GLY A 167 -1.09 1.00 -9.75
C GLY A 167 -2.53 0.54 -10.00
N PHE A 168 -2.77 -0.71 -10.42
CA PHE A 168 -4.09 -1.30 -10.56
C PHE A 168 -4.60 -1.92 -9.26
N THR A 169 -5.88 -2.26 -9.26
CA THR A 169 -6.52 -2.97 -8.15
C THR A 169 -6.08 -4.43 -8.12
N HIS A 170 -5.57 -4.89 -6.98
CA HIS A 170 -5.15 -6.27 -6.76
C HIS A 170 -5.86 -6.88 -5.56
N LEU A 171 -6.27 -8.15 -5.71
CA LEU A 171 -6.91 -8.95 -4.69
C LEU A 171 -5.88 -9.72 -3.88
N TYR A 172 -5.81 -9.49 -2.57
CA TYR A 172 -4.93 -10.19 -1.64
C TYR A 172 -5.72 -11.14 -0.76
N THR A 173 -5.33 -12.41 -0.73
CA THR A 173 -6.00 -13.45 0.06
C THR A 173 -5.00 -14.24 0.89
N LEU A 174 -5.22 -14.32 2.20
CA LEU A 174 -4.51 -15.18 3.13
C LEU A 174 -5.46 -16.28 3.61
N ILE A 175 -5.04 -17.53 3.50
CA ILE A 175 -5.75 -18.72 3.96
C ILE A 175 -4.89 -19.40 5.02
N LEU A 176 -5.45 -19.58 6.22
CA LEU A 176 -4.85 -20.31 7.32
C LEU A 176 -5.75 -21.48 7.68
N ARG A 177 -5.24 -22.71 7.58
CA ARG A 177 -6.01 -23.91 7.82
C ARG A 177 -5.74 -24.55 9.19
N SER A 178 -6.70 -25.33 9.66
CA SER A 178 -6.60 -26.03 10.94
C SER A 178 -5.52 -27.11 10.99
N ASP A 179 -5.08 -27.61 9.83
CA ASP A 179 -3.97 -28.55 9.66
C ASP A 179 -2.58 -27.90 9.70
N GLN A 180 -2.49 -26.61 10.05
CA GLN A 180 -1.29 -25.80 10.10
C GLN A 180 -0.71 -25.47 8.72
N THR A 181 -1.44 -25.67 7.63
CA THR A 181 -1.05 -25.21 6.29
C THR A 181 -1.55 -23.81 6.04
N TYR A 182 -0.88 -23.09 5.11
CA TYR A 182 -1.32 -21.77 4.68
C TYR A 182 -1.20 -21.62 3.17
N LYS A 183 -1.94 -20.66 2.62
CA LYS A 183 -1.77 -20.15 1.26
C LYS A 183 -1.85 -18.63 1.24
N VAL A 184 -1.04 -18.02 0.38
CA VAL A 184 -1.18 -16.62 -0.01
C VAL A 184 -1.49 -16.58 -1.50
N LYS A 185 -2.60 -15.92 -1.84
CA LYS A 185 -3.01 -15.67 -3.22
C LYS A 185 -2.93 -14.18 -3.51
N ILE A 186 -2.59 -13.83 -4.74
CA ILE A 186 -2.76 -12.49 -5.30
C ILE A 186 -3.53 -12.67 -6.59
N ASP A 187 -4.62 -11.93 -6.77
CA ASP A 187 -5.48 -11.99 -7.96
C ASP A 187 -6.09 -13.39 -8.18
N ASN A 188 -6.45 -14.07 -7.09
CA ASN A 188 -6.90 -15.47 -7.03
C ASN A 188 -5.85 -16.50 -7.48
N GLU A 189 -4.64 -16.08 -7.86
CA GLU A 189 -3.52 -16.98 -8.18
C GLU A 189 -2.72 -17.29 -6.92
N MET A 190 -2.37 -18.58 -6.73
CA MET A 190 -1.54 -19.02 -5.61
C MET A 190 -0.10 -18.55 -5.84
N ILE A 191 0.38 -17.68 -4.95
CA ILE A 191 1.74 -17.14 -4.99
C ILE A 191 2.67 -17.91 -4.05
N GLU A 192 2.17 -18.27 -2.86
CA GLU A 192 2.96 -18.96 -1.85
C GLU A 192 2.08 -19.90 -1.02
N SER A 193 2.66 -21.01 -0.57
CA SER A 193 2.02 -21.96 0.33
C SER A 193 3.06 -22.75 1.14
N GLY A 194 2.62 -23.36 2.24
CA GLY A 194 3.50 -24.15 3.08
C GLY A 194 2.88 -24.50 4.42
N ASN A 195 3.74 -24.83 5.38
CA ASN A 195 3.36 -25.13 6.74
C ASN A 195 3.79 -23.98 7.65
N LEU A 196 2.96 -23.66 8.66
CA LEU A 196 3.26 -22.61 9.63
C LEU A 196 4.55 -22.90 10.43
N GLU A 197 4.82 -24.16 10.75
CA GLU A 197 6.01 -24.56 11.50
C GLU A 197 7.31 -24.33 10.73
N ASP A 198 7.27 -24.47 9.43
CA ASP A 198 8.46 -24.36 8.58
C ASP A 198 8.79 -22.90 8.21
N ASP A 199 7.74 -22.11 8.02
CA ASP A 199 7.85 -20.76 7.45
C ASP A 199 7.76 -19.62 8.48
N TRP A 200 7.55 -19.95 9.77
CA TRP A 200 7.65 -19.03 10.92
C TRP A 200 8.48 -19.60 12.05
N ASP A 201 9.15 -18.76 12.81
CA ASP A 201 9.99 -19.17 13.96
C ASP A 201 9.21 -19.23 15.29
N PHE A 202 8.00 -19.82 15.29
CA PHE A 202 7.18 -19.94 16.52
C PHE A 202 7.76 -20.91 17.54
N LEU A 203 8.38 -21.96 17.03
CA LEU A 203 8.86 -23.08 17.83
C LEU A 203 10.38 -22.99 18.00
N PRO A 204 10.91 -23.54 19.10
CA PRO A 204 12.35 -23.72 19.21
C PRO A 204 12.87 -24.54 18.03
N PRO A 205 14.06 -24.25 17.52
CA PRO A 205 14.62 -24.99 16.41
C PRO A 205 14.75 -26.47 16.76
N ARG A 206 14.31 -27.37 15.87
CA ARG A 206 14.41 -28.84 16.05
C ARG A 206 15.87 -29.31 16.15
N LYS A 207 16.80 -28.52 15.65
CA LYS A 207 18.25 -28.75 15.74
C LYS A 207 18.89 -27.49 16.28
N ILE A 208 19.72 -27.65 17.28
CA ILE A 208 20.56 -26.59 17.82
C ILE A 208 22.03 -26.93 17.55
N ASN A 209 22.87 -25.93 17.50
CA ASN A 209 24.31 -26.17 17.42
C ASN A 209 24.74 -26.94 18.65
N ASP A 210 25.58 -27.96 18.44
CA ASP A 210 26.13 -28.76 19.54
C ASP A 210 27.00 -27.85 20.42
N PRO A 211 26.64 -27.60 21.68
CA PRO A 211 27.38 -26.72 22.56
C PRO A 211 28.78 -27.26 22.91
N THR A 212 29.05 -28.54 22.62
CA THR A 212 30.35 -29.16 22.88
C THR A 212 31.34 -28.95 21.76
N VAL A 213 30.87 -28.60 20.55
CA VAL A 213 31.70 -28.32 19.40
C VAL A 213 32.19 -26.87 19.46
N LYS A 214 33.49 -26.70 19.63
CA LYS A 214 34.14 -25.38 19.59
C LYS A 214 34.48 -25.02 18.14
N LYS A 215 34.29 -23.76 17.78
CA LYS A 215 34.75 -23.23 16.52
C LYS A 215 36.25 -23.35 16.41
N PRO A 216 36.84 -23.69 15.25
CA PRO A 216 38.27 -23.53 14.99
C PRO A 216 38.74 -22.09 15.29
N GLN A 217 39.95 -21.92 15.70
CA GLN A 217 40.51 -20.56 16.02
C GLN A 217 40.61 -19.65 14.81
N ASP A 218 40.67 -20.20 13.62
CA ASP A 218 40.73 -19.52 12.33
C ASP A 218 39.38 -19.40 11.62
N TRP A 219 38.25 -19.66 12.34
CA TRP A 219 36.93 -19.52 11.80
C TRP A 219 36.51 -18.07 11.62
N ASP A 220 36.30 -17.66 10.39
CA ASP A 220 35.74 -16.34 10.08
C ASP A 220 34.21 -16.39 10.21
N ASP A 221 33.64 -15.62 11.13
CA ASP A 221 32.21 -15.52 11.36
C ASP A 221 31.52 -14.59 10.34
N ILE A 222 32.30 -13.90 9.52
CA ILE A 222 31.80 -12.90 8.58
C ILE A 222 31.60 -13.55 7.22
N ALA A 223 30.40 -14.08 6.98
CA ALA A 223 30.02 -14.67 5.70
C ALA A 223 29.89 -13.63 4.55
N GLN A 224 29.69 -12.36 4.91
CA GLN A 224 29.55 -11.25 3.96
C GLN A 224 30.26 -10.03 4.53
N ILE A 225 31.00 -9.34 3.70
CA ILE A 225 31.60 -8.03 4.01
C ILE A 225 30.91 -6.96 3.16
N ASN A 226 30.87 -5.74 3.66
CA ASN A 226 30.37 -4.62 2.85
C ASN A 226 31.29 -4.47 1.62
N ASP A 227 30.65 -4.29 0.44
CA ASP A 227 31.42 -3.99 -0.78
C ASP A 227 32.11 -2.64 -0.60
N PRO A 228 33.46 -2.59 -0.65
CA PRO A 228 34.17 -1.34 -0.47
C PRO A 228 33.95 -0.34 -1.63
N ASN A 229 33.38 -0.78 -2.75
CA ASN A 229 33.07 0.06 -3.89
C ASN A 229 31.58 0.51 -3.90
N ASP A 230 30.77 -0.01 -2.99
CA ASP A 230 29.38 0.42 -2.85
C ASP A 230 29.34 1.78 -2.15
N VAL A 231 29.02 2.79 -2.93
CA VAL A 231 28.91 4.17 -2.43
C VAL A 231 27.42 4.49 -2.28
N LYS A 232 27.01 4.83 -1.07
CA LYS A 232 25.66 5.30 -0.78
C LYS A 232 25.35 6.51 -1.68
N PRO A 233 24.22 6.47 -2.47
CA PRO A 233 23.78 7.62 -3.26
C PRO A 233 23.57 8.85 -2.37
N GLU A 234 23.88 10.05 -2.88
CA GLU A 234 23.75 11.31 -2.13
C GLU A 234 22.31 11.60 -1.67
N ASP A 235 21.30 11.08 -2.41
CA ASP A 235 19.87 11.21 -2.14
C ASP A 235 19.27 10.08 -1.29
N TRP A 236 20.10 9.15 -0.79
CA TRP A 236 19.65 8.00 0.00
C TRP A 236 18.99 8.39 1.34
N ASP A 237 19.51 9.43 1.99
CA ASP A 237 19.00 9.92 3.28
C ASP A 237 18.27 11.26 3.12
N GLU A 238 17.20 11.27 2.33
CA GLU A 238 16.30 12.42 2.30
C GLU A 238 15.59 12.55 3.66
N PRO A 239 15.95 13.52 4.50
CA PRO A 239 15.31 13.68 5.80
C PRO A 239 13.86 14.16 5.63
N GLU A 240 12.96 13.73 6.52
CA GLU A 240 11.55 14.17 6.52
C GLU A 240 11.40 15.70 6.64
N HIS A 241 12.32 16.33 7.36
CA HIS A 241 12.37 17.77 7.57
C HIS A 241 13.73 18.32 7.18
N ILE A 242 13.72 19.41 6.41
CA ILE A 242 14.92 20.16 6.02
C ILE A 242 14.88 21.58 6.58
N PRO A 243 16.03 22.24 6.81
CA PRO A 243 16.06 23.64 7.20
C PRO A 243 15.41 24.53 6.11
N ASP A 244 14.50 25.41 6.52
CA ASP A 244 13.95 26.43 5.64
C ASP A 244 14.98 27.52 5.36
N THR A 245 15.69 27.38 4.27
CA THR A 245 16.72 28.35 3.84
C THR A 245 16.13 29.69 3.42
N SER A 246 14.81 29.79 3.22
CA SER A 246 14.13 31.05 2.91
C SER A 246 13.77 31.86 4.17
N ALA A 247 13.75 31.23 5.34
CA ALA A 247 13.46 31.89 6.60
C ALA A 247 14.61 32.80 7.01
N ALA A 248 14.34 34.09 7.12
CA ALA A 248 15.30 35.07 7.60
C ALA A 248 15.24 35.20 9.13
N ARG A 249 16.40 35.40 9.75
CA ARG A 249 16.49 35.72 11.18
C ARG A 249 15.76 37.03 11.47
N SER A 250 14.90 37.06 12.51
CA SER A 250 14.27 38.30 12.98
C SER A 250 15.33 39.33 13.35
N LYS A 251 15.06 40.62 13.05
CA LYS A 251 15.95 41.72 13.44
C LYS A 251 16.10 41.85 14.94
N ASP A 252 15.09 41.41 15.70
CA ASP A 252 15.02 41.52 17.17
C ASP A 252 15.61 40.28 17.89
N TRP A 253 16.15 39.29 17.12
CA TRP A 253 16.75 38.09 17.68
C TRP A 253 18.11 38.39 18.32
N ASN A 254 18.25 38.06 19.59
CA ASN A 254 19.48 38.25 20.35
C ASN A 254 20.06 36.90 20.77
N ASN A 255 21.21 36.53 20.23
CA ASN A 255 21.85 35.24 20.53
C ASN A 255 22.16 35.05 22.02
N ALA A 256 22.30 36.11 22.80
CA ALA A 256 22.59 36.03 24.25
C ALA A 256 21.35 35.64 25.07
N THR A 257 20.15 36.02 24.60
CA THR A 257 18.86 35.73 25.27
C THR A 257 18.08 34.62 24.62
N ASP A 258 18.13 34.51 23.29
CA ASP A 258 17.29 33.60 22.47
C ASP A 258 18.04 32.38 21.96
N GLY A 259 19.35 32.29 22.25
CA GLY A 259 20.23 31.22 21.78
C GLY A 259 20.71 31.41 20.35
N GLU A 260 21.49 30.45 19.85
CA GLU A 260 21.98 30.46 18.49
C GLU A 260 20.81 30.26 17.50
N TRP A 261 20.63 31.21 16.57
CA TRP A 261 19.57 31.11 15.58
C TRP A 261 19.81 29.94 14.62
N ARG A 262 18.81 29.11 14.45
CA ARG A 262 18.79 28.03 13.47
C ARG A 262 17.58 28.19 12.56
N HIS A 263 17.73 27.81 11.29
CA HIS A 263 16.62 27.79 10.36
C HIS A 263 15.49 26.91 10.91
N PRO A 264 14.21 27.37 10.88
CA PRO A 264 13.09 26.52 11.23
C PRO A 264 13.05 25.31 10.27
N MET A 265 12.67 24.17 10.82
CA MET A 265 12.56 22.95 10.02
C MET A 265 11.23 22.93 9.28
N ILE A 266 11.26 22.78 7.97
CA ILE A 266 10.09 22.58 7.12
C ILE A 266 10.09 21.15 6.59
N LYS A 267 8.91 20.67 6.23
CA LYS A 267 8.77 19.35 5.61
C LYS A 267 9.53 19.30 4.29
N ASN A 268 10.40 18.31 4.12
CA ASN A 268 11.16 18.16 2.89
C ASN A 268 10.20 17.90 1.70
N PRO A 269 10.16 18.75 0.69
CA PRO A 269 9.28 18.56 -0.47
C PRO A 269 9.64 17.33 -1.30
N LEU A 270 10.85 16.79 -1.16
CA LEU A 270 11.31 15.55 -1.81
C LEU A 270 10.91 14.31 -1.03
N TYR A 271 10.75 14.41 0.29
CA TYR A 271 10.26 13.32 1.14
C TYR A 271 8.74 13.17 1.01
N ARG A 272 8.30 12.39 0.03
CA ARG A 272 6.87 12.26 -0.31
C ARG A 272 6.36 10.84 -0.13
N VAL A 273 5.86 10.53 1.07
CA VAL A 273 4.90 9.43 1.21
C VAL A 273 3.58 9.87 0.58
N ARG A 274 3.28 9.36 -0.62
CA ARG A 274 2.11 9.79 -1.40
C ARG A 274 0.86 9.08 -0.93
N ALA A 275 -0.22 9.83 -0.71
CA ALA A 275 -1.56 9.32 -0.54
C ALA A 275 -2.16 8.88 -1.88
N GLY A 276 -3.22 8.06 -1.85
CA GLY A 276 -3.91 7.58 -3.05
C GLY A 276 -4.18 6.07 -3.02
N THR A 277 -3.80 5.36 -1.95
CA THR A 277 -4.12 3.95 -1.77
C THR A 277 -5.60 3.79 -1.46
N ILE A 278 -6.29 2.91 -2.20
CA ILE A 278 -7.71 2.59 -2.04
C ILE A 278 -7.83 1.16 -1.53
N PHE A 279 -8.67 0.96 -0.52
CA PHE A 279 -8.97 -0.33 0.11
C PHE A 279 -10.44 -0.66 -0.07
N ASP A 280 -10.76 -1.88 -0.50
CA ASP A 280 -12.13 -2.31 -0.73
C ASP A 280 -12.30 -3.83 -0.62
N ASN A 281 -13.52 -4.32 -0.79
CA ASN A 281 -13.89 -5.73 -0.91
C ASN A 281 -13.35 -6.60 0.23
N PHE A 282 -13.52 -6.14 1.48
CA PHE A 282 -13.06 -6.88 2.64
C PHE A 282 -13.94 -8.10 2.91
N LEU A 283 -13.31 -9.24 3.10
CA LEU A 283 -13.96 -10.49 3.46
C LEU A 283 -13.17 -11.25 4.54
N ILE A 284 -13.87 -11.74 5.55
CA ILE A 284 -13.36 -12.73 6.50
C ILE A 284 -14.37 -13.87 6.55
N THR A 285 -13.92 -15.07 6.20
CA THR A 285 -14.76 -16.28 6.13
C THR A 285 -13.99 -17.53 6.59
N ASP A 286 -14.69 -18.64 6.77
CA ASP A 286 -14.10 -19.97 6.98
C ASP A 286 -14.10 -20.84 5.72
N ASP A 287 -14.51 -20.29 4.58
CA ASP A 287 -14.69 -21.00 3.31
C ASP A 287 -13.79 -20.42 2.20
N GLU A 288 -12.92 -21.27 1.65
CA GLU A 288 -11.97 -20.87 0.60
C GLU A 288 -12.66 -20.68 -0.77
N GLU A 289 -13.67 -21.51 -1.09
CA GLU A 289 -14.40 -21.46 -2.34
C GLU A 289 -15.27 -20.19 -2.40
N TYR A 290 -16.00 -19.91 -1.31
CA TYR A 290 -16.73 -18.67 -1.19
C TYR A 290 -15.85 -17.42 -1.35
N ALA A 291 -14.64 -17.43 -0.77
CA ALA A 291 -13.72 -16.31 -0.92
C ALA A 291 -13.19 -16.16 -2.37
N GLU A 292 -12.97 -17.27 -3.06
CA GLU A 292 -12.54 -17.27 -4.46
C GLU A 292 -13.65 -16.71 -5.37
N ASP A 293 -14.88 -17.18 -5.18
CA ASP A 293 -16.06 -16.69 -5.91
C ASP A 293 -16.30 -15.21 -5.66
N PHE A 294 -16.27 -14.77 -4.40
CA PHE A 294 -16.39 -13.36 -4.04
C PHE A 294 -15.30 -12.49 -4.69
N GLY A 295 -14.07 -13.00 -4.78
CA GLY A 295 -12.99 -12.33 -5.49
C GLY A 295 -13.26 -12.16 -6.99
N TYR A 296 -13.86 -13.16 -7.64
CA TYR A 296 -14.24 -13.07 -9.05
C TYR A 296 -15.45 -12.13 -9.27
N GLU A 297 -16.45 -12.15 -8.40
CA GLU A 297 -17.62 -11.29 -8.47
C GLU A 297 -17.32 -9.81 -8.24
N THR A 298 -16.26 -9.50 -7.48
CA THR A 298 -15.83 -8.13 -7.16
C THR A 298 -14.68 -7.69 -8.07
N TRP A 299 -13.43 -7.98 -7.69
CA TRP A 299 -12.23 -7.63 -8.43
C TRP A 299 -12.20 -8.23 -9.84
N GLY A 300 -12.62 -9.49 -9.99
CA GLY A 300 -12.59 -10.21 -11.27
C GLY A 300 -13.41 -9.55 -12.37
N GLU A 301 -14.60 -9.02 -12.04
CA GLU A 301 -15.46 -8.32 -13.00
C GLU A 301 -14.94 -6.94 -13.40
N THR A 302 -14.24 -6.24 -12.51
CA THR A 302 -13.86 -4.83 -12.70
C THR A 302 -12.42 -4.62 -13.17
N LYS A 303 -11.53 -5.58 -13.00
CA LYS A 303 -10.09 -5.47 -13.32
C LYS A 303 -9.78 -5.10 -14.77
N ASP A 304 -10.48 -5.69 -15.74
CA ASP A 304 -10.21 -5.44 -17.15
C ASP A 304 -10.83 -4.12 -17.64
N PRO A 305 -12.08 -3.77 -17.29
CA PRO A 305 -12.61 -2.43 -17.50
C PRO A 305 -11.75 -1.31 -16.87
N GLU A 306 -11.21 -1.52 -15.67
CA GLU A 306 -10.28 -0.60 -15.02
C GLU A 306 -9.05 -0.32 -15.90
N LYS A 307 -8.41 -1.36 -16.44
CA LYS A 307 -7.26 -1.26 -17.34
C LYS A 307 -7.61 -0.49 -18.62
N VAL A 308 -8.75 -0.81 -19.22
CA VAL A 308 -9.23 -0.13 -20.44
C VAL A 308 -9.43 1.37 -20.18
N MET A 309 -10.06 1.73 -19.06
CA MET A 309 -10.24 3.13 -18.68
C MET A 309 -8.90 3.85 -18.48
N ASN A 310 -7.95 3.25 -17.78
CA ASN A 310 -6.62 3.82 -17.56
C ASN A 310 -5.86 4.05 -18.86
N ILE A 311 -5.85 3.07 -19.77
CA ILE A 311 -5.20 3.19 -21.10
C ILE A 311 -5.79 4.38 -21.86
N LYS A 312 -7.12 4.46 -21.95
CA LYS A 312 -7.82 5.53 -22.65
C LYS A 312 -7.48 6.92 -22.08
N GLN A 313 -7.50 7.07 -20.76
CA GLN A 313 -7.14 8.32 -20.08
C GLN A 313 -5.68 8.72 -20.37
N THR A 314 -4.76 7.76 -20.32
CA THR A 314 -3.33 8.00 -20.60
C THR A 314 -3.10 8.43 -22.04
N GLU A 315 -3.82 7.85 -22.99
CA GLU A 315 -3.73 8.24 -24.41
C GLU A 315 -4.29 9.65 -24.64
N GLU A 316 -5.42 9.98 -24.01
CA GLU A 316 -6.02 11.33 -24.08
C GLU A 316 -5.11 12.39 -23.44
N GLU A 317 -4.45 12.07 -22.33
CA GLU A 317 -3.50 12.96 -21.65
C GLU A 317 -2.28 13.22 -22.53
N LYS A 318 -1.66 12.18 -23.08
CA LYS A 318 -0.53 12.31 -24.02
C LYS A 318 -0.90 13.12 -25.27
N LYS A 319 -2.14 12.98 -25.75
CA LYS A 319 -2.62 13.77 -26.90
C LYS A 319 -2.76 15.26 -26.55
N ARG A 320 -3.25 15.57 -25.33
CA ARG A 320 -3.34 16.95 -24.84
C ARG A 320 -1.96 17.57 -24.64
N GLU A 321 -1.05 16.86 -23.99
CA GLU A 321 0.34 17.31 -23.78
C GLU A 321 1.02 17.67 -25.13
N ARG A 322 0.93 16.77 -26.13
CA ARG A 322 1.48 17.03 -27.47
C ARG A 322 0.86 18.26 -28.14
N ALA A 323 -0.45 18.45 -27.98
CA ALA A 323 -1.13 19.62 -28.55
C ALA A 323 -0.70 20.93 -27.87
N GLU A 324 -0.48 20.91 -26.56
CA GLU A 324 0.04 22.04 -25.78
C GLU A 324 1.49 22.35 -26.15
N GLU A 325 2.35 21.35 -26.28
CA GLU A 325 3.74 21.51 -26.72
C GLU A 325 3.82 22.10 -28.12
N GLU A 326 2.98 21.62 -29.03
CA GLU A 326 2.92 22.13 -30.42
C GLU A 326 2.44 23.59 -30.44
N LYS A 327 1.47 23.96 -29.62
CA LYS A 327 1.00 25.34 -29.46
C LYS A 327 2.13 26.25 -28.94
N HIS A 328 2.79 25.86 -27.85
CA HIS A 328 3.94 26.61 -27.31
C HIS A 328 5.12 26.73 -28.31
N PHE A 329 5.34 25.68 -29.09
CA PHE A 329 6.36 25.75 -30.16
C PHE A 329 5.99 26.78 -31.23
N ARG A 330 4.73 26.80 -31.69
CA ARG A 330 4.23 27.79 -32.66
C ARG A 330 4.31 29.22 -32.13
N GLU A 331 3.92 29.43 -30.86
CA GLU A 331 4.01 30.75 -30.22
C GLU A 331 5.45 31.25 -30.15
N ARG A 332 6.40 30.41 -29.71
CA ARG A 332 7.84 30.77 -29.72
C ARG A 332 8.40 31.05 -31.12
N LEU A 333 7.90 30.34 -32.13
CA LEU A 333 8.30 30.58 -33.53
C LEU A 333 7.81 31.95 -34.01
N ASN A 334 6.54 32.28 -33.74
CA ASN A 334 5.94 33.56 -34.09
C ASN A 334 6.66 34.73 -33.40
N GLU A 335 6.97 34.63 -32.11
CA GLU A 335 7.75 35.66 -31.41
C GLU A 335 9.15 35.88 -32.04
N LYS A 336 9.84 34.80 -32.44
CA LYS A 336 11.13 34.90 -33.12
C LYS A 336 11.00 35.60 -34.49
N VAL A 337 9.92 35.32 -35.21
CA VAL A 337 9.65 35.99 -36.52
C VAL A 337 9.36 37.46 -36.32
N GLU A 338 8.56 37.82 -35.29
CA GLU A 338 8.25 39.23 -34.99
C GLU A 338 9.51 40.02 -34.58
N LYS A 339 10.32 39.45 -33.65
CA LYS A 339 11.60 40.08 -33.26
C LYS A 339 12.57 40.27 -34.44
N LYS A 340 12.60 39.33 -35.42
CA LYS A 340 13.38 39.49 -36.63
C LYS A 340 12.83 40.60 -37.51
N LYS A 341 11.50 40.74 -37.67
CA LYS A 341 10.86 41.82 -38.42
C LYS A 341 11.13 43.20 -37.81
N GLU A 342 11.05 43.32 -36.48
CA GLU A 342 11.37 44.57 -35.78
C GLU A 342 12.85 44.95 -35.88
N SER A 343 13.76 43.99 -35.74
CA SER A 343 15.20 44.24 -35.92
C SER A 343 15.53 44.64 -37.34
N GLY A 344 14.86 44.08 -38.36
CA GLY A 344 14.98 44.46 -39.76
C GLY A 344 14.47 45.89 -40.01
N LYS A 345 13.30 46.26 -39.46
CA LYS A 345 12.76 47.63 -39.54
C LYS A 345 13.70 48.68 -38.89
N ASN A 346 14.25 48.34 -37.71
CA ASN A 346 15.19 49.24 -37.02
C ASN A 346 16.52 49.41 -37.78
N LYS A 347 17.00 48.39 -38.49
CA LYS A 347 18.18 48.45 -39.34
C LYS A 347 17.94 49.33 -40.60
N LEU A 348 16.76 49.23 -41.23
CA LEU A 348 16.38 50.09 -42.34
C LEU A 348 16.26 51.59 -41.92
N ARG A 349 15.60 51.86 -40.77
CA ARG A 349 15.49 53.20 -40.19
C ARG A 349 16.86 53.87 -39.95
N ARG A 350 17.83 53.10 -39.35
CA ARG A 350 19.19 53.60 -39.12
C ARG A 350 19.92 53.92 -40.40
N ASN A 351 19.76 53.11 -41.44
CA ASN A 351 20.40 53.36 -42.75
C ASN A 351 19.77 54.53 -43.51
N THR A 352 18.49 54.88 -43.26
CA THR A 352 17.81 56.04 -43.88
C THR A 352 18.28 57.35 -43.22
N VAL A 353 18.39 57.36 -41.87
CA VAL A 353 18.87 58.56 -41.16
C VAL A 353 20.34 58.89 -41.50
N GLN A 354 21.22 57.87 -41.65
CA GLN A 354 22.60 58.09 -42.09
C GLN A 354 22.77 58.61 -43.58
N LYS A 355 21.74 58.48 -44.42
CA LYS A 355 21.77 58.99 -45.76
C LYS A 355 21.22 60.45 -45.90
N GLU A 356 20.54 60.95 -44.88
CA GLU A 356 20.04 62.34 -44.84
C GLU A 356 21.03 63.30 -44.14
N GLU A 357 22.10 62.77 -43.50
CA GLU A 357 23.16 63.56 -42.86
C GLU A 357 24.44 63.68 -43.69
N LEU A 358 24.45 63.22 -44.92
CA LEU A 358 25.55 63.37 -45.90
C LEU A 358 25.11 64.20 -47.08
#